data_1925c64e53ea991b73d23d73f01c45f3
#
_entry.id   1925c64e53ea991b73d23d73f01c45f3
#
_cell.length_a   1.000
_cell.length_b   1.000
_cell.length_c   1.000
_cell.angle_alpha   90.00
_cell.angle_beta   90.00
_cell.angle_gamma   90.00
#
_symmetry.space_group_name_H-M   'P 1'
#
loop_
_entity.id
_entity.type
_entity.pdbx_description
1 polymer ?
#
loop_
_entity_poly.entity_id
_entity_poly.type
_entity_poly.pdbx_seq_one_letter_code
_entity_poly.pdbx_strand_id
1 'polypeptide(L)'
;LGILLMLLLDGLLPHLHNGAAHAEGLPSSFRRTTLLVLAVTLHNIPEGMAVGLSFARAAQHGGSRGLVAAAGALALGIGIQNFPEGAAVALPLHQEGLSRMKSFVYGALSGIVEPLFGVAVVLVSAQLTPFMPWLLSAAAGAMLYVVVEELIPEAHLGEHSHSGTLGVMAGFLVMMILDVALG
;
A
#
# COMPACT_ATOMS: atom_id res chain seq x y z
N LEU A 1 2.33 15.27 -7.01
CA LEU A 1 1.29 14.68 -7.86
C LEU A 1 0.54 13.56 -7.15
N GLY A 2 1.25 12.56 -6.58
CA GLY A 2 0.64 11.41 -5.91
C GLY A 2 -0.25 11.80 -4.73
N ILE A 3 0.21 12.67 -3.85
CA ILE A 3 -0.58 13.19 -2.73
C ILE A 3 -1.89 13.84 -3.22
N LEU A 4 -1.81 14.65 -4.29
CA LEU A 4 -3.01 15.29 -4.86
C LEU A 4 -3.96 14.27 -5.47
N LEU A 5 -3.43 13.22 -6.10
CA LEU A 5 -4.24 12.11 -6.62
C LEU A 5 -4.96 11.38 -5.48
N MET A 6 -4.24 11.08 -4.39
CA MET A 6 -4.83 10.40 -3.23
C MET A 6 -5.87 11.28 -2.54
N LEU A 7 -5.62 12.58 -2.34
CA LEU A 7 -6.61 13.52 -1.82
C LEU A 7 -7.87 13.58 -2.70
N LEU A 8 -7.72 13.51 -4.02
CA LEU A 8 -8.85 13.47 -4.93
C LEU A 8 -9.64 12.16 -4.81
N LEU A 9 -8.94 11.03 -4.76
CA LEU A 9 -9.55 9.72 -4.56
C LEU A 9 -10.25 9.63 -3.21
N ASP A 10 -9.61 10.12 -2.17
CA ASP A 10 -10.14 10.21 -0.82
C ASP A 10 -11.46 11.00 -0.77
N GLY A 11 -11.50 12.16 -1.42
CA GLY A 11 -12.71 12.97 -1.52
C GLY A 11 -13.81 12.38 -2.42
N LEU A 12 -13.47 11.48 -3.35
CA LEU A 12 -14.42 10.86 -4.28
C LEU A 12 -14.90 9.48 -3.83
N LEU A 13 -14.03 8.72 -3.15
CA LEU A 13 -14.36 7.37 -2.71
C LEU A 13 -14.93 7.39 -1.30
N PRO A 14 -16.02 6.66 -1.05
CA PRO A 14 -16.57 6.53 0.28
C PRO A 14 -15.63 5.65 1.12
N HIS A 15 -15.04 6.21 2.16
CA HIS A 15 -14.18 5.49 3.10
C HIS A 15 -14.38 5.97 4.53
N LEU A 16 -13.81 5.28 5.50
CA LEU A 16 -13.98 5.57 6.91
C LEU A 16 -12.64 5.44 7.62
N HIS A 17 -12.18 6.52 8.22
CA HIS A 17 -11.02 6.48 9.11
C HIS A 17 -11.38 5.84 10.47
N ASN A 18 -10.43 5.17 11.08
CA ASN A 18 -10.60 4.55 12.37
C ASN A 18 -10.98 5.61 13.43
N GLY A 19 -12.11 5.38 14.11
CA GLY A 19 -12.63 6.31 15.11
C GLY A 19 -13.61 7.37 14.60
N ALA A 20 -13.77 7.54 13.29
CA ALA A 20 -14.74 8.47 12.73
C ALA A 20 -16.18 7.94 12.86
N ALA A 21 -17.11 8.84 13.26
CA ALA A 21 -18.52 8.50 13.36
C ALA A 21 -19.26 8.51 12.01
N HIS A 22 -18.69 9.18 11.01
CA HIS A 22 -19.26 9.34 9.68
C HIS A 22 -18.23 9.02 8.61
N ALA A 23 -18.67 8.39 7.51
CA ALA A 23 -17.83 8.15 6.33
C ALA A 23 -17.52 9.47 5.64
N GLU A 24 -16.29 9.62 5.19
CA GLU A 24 -15.85 10.71 4.32
C GLU A 24 -16.07 10.35 2.85
N GLY A 25 -16.03 11.33 1.96
CA GLY A 25 -16.32 11.16 0.54
C GLY A 25 -17.80 11.21 0.19
N LEU A 26 -18.17 10.58 -0.93
CA LEU A 26 -19.57 10.54 -1.38
C LEU A 26 -20.43 9.67 -0.45
N PRO A 27 -21.72 10.03 -0.26
CA PRO A 27 -22.62 9.22 0.56
C PRO A 27 -22.64 7.75 0.10
N SER A 28 -22.41 6.82 1.01
CA SER A 28 -22.36 5.39 0.73
C SER A 28 -23.21 4.60 1.69
N SER A 29 -23.87 3.57 1.17
CA SER A 29 -24.58 2.54 1.97
C SER A 29 -23.67 1.36 2.35
N PHE A 30 -22.40 1.38 1.94
CA PHE A 30 -21.46 0.31 2.25
C PHE A 30 -21.15 0.27 3.75
N ARG A 31 -20.93 -0.95 4.24
CA ARG A 31 -20.49 -1.15 5.62
C ARG A 31 -19.05 -0.62 5.78
N ARG A 32 -18.71 -0.16 6.97
CA ARG A 32 -17.38 0.33 7.35
C ARG A 32 -16.25 -0.59 6.85
N THR A 33 -16.40 -1.90 7.10
CA THR A 33 -15.39 -2.89 6.70
C THR A 33 -15.24 -3.01 5.19
N THR A 34 -16.31 -2.84 4.41
CA THR A 34 -16.23 -2.82 2.94
C THR A 34 -15.43 -1.60 2.46
N LEU A 35 -15.61 -0.45 3.11
CA LEU A 35 -14.88 0.78 2.80
C LEU A 35 -13.39 0.62 3.16
N LEU A 36 -13.08 0.00 4.30
CA LEU A 36 -11.70 -0.33 4.67
C LEU A 36 -11.03 -1.25 3.65
N VAL A 37 -11.71 -2.34 3.25
CA VAL A 37 -11.18 -3.26 2.23
C VAL A 37 -10.92 -2.53 0.90
N LEU A 38 -11.83 -1.63 0.51
CA LEU A 38 -11.68 -0.84 -0.72
C LEU A 38 -10.48 0.09 -0.61
N ALA A 39 -10.34 0.83 0.50
CA ALA A 39 -9.22 1.73 0.73
C ALA A 39 -7.88 0.98 0.66
N VAL A 40 -7.73 -0.12 1.43
CA VAL A 40 -6.51 -0.96 1.41
C VAL A 40 -6.23 -1.51 0.01
N THR A 41 -7.25 -1.98 -0.72
CA THR A 41 -7.07 -2.47 -2.09
C THR A 41 -6.59 -1.39 -3.04
N LEU A 42 -7.08 -0.17 -2.89
CA LEU A 42 -6.73 0.95 -3.78
C LEU A 42 -5.30 1.45 -3.53
N HIS A 43 -4.84 1.48 -2.29
CA HIS A 43 -3.47 1.90 -2.04
C HIS A 43 -2.42 0.86 -2.43
N ASN A 44 -2.77 -0.41 -2.49
CA ASN A 44 -1.89 -1.46 -3.00
C ASN A 44 -1.60 -1.32 -4.52
N ILE A 45 -2.43 -0.56 -5.26
CA ILE A 45 -2.18 -0.27 -6.69
C ILE A 45 -0.86 0.51 -6.89
N PRO A 46 -0.61 1.66 -6.23
CA PRO A 46 0.66 2.37 -6.31
C PRO A 46 1.88 1.52 -5.92
N GLU A 47 1.74 0.61 -4.97
CA GLU A 47 2.81 -0.28 -4.53
C GLU A 47 3.19 -1.28 -5.62
N GLY A 48 2.20 -1.97 -6.19
CA GLY A 48 2.42 -2.84 -7.34
C GLY A 48 3.05 -2.11 -8.52
N MET A 49 2.56 -0.90 -8.82
CA MET A 49 3.14 -0.05 -9.87
C MET A 49 4.60 0.32 -9.58
N ALA A 50 4.95 0.66 -8.35
CA ALA A 50 6.32 1.00 -7.96
C ALA A 50 7.29 -0.18 -8.18
N VAL A 51 6.88 -1.40 -7.80
CA VAL A 51 7.65 -2.62 -8.07
C VAL A 51 7.79 -2.85 -9.58
N GLY A 52 6.69 -2.80 -10.32
CA GLY A 52 6.69 -3.00 -11.78
C GLY A 52 7.59 -2.00 -12.50
N LEU A 53 7.51 -0.71 -12.15
CA LEU A 53 8.35 0.35 -12.72
C LEU A 53 9.83 0.15 -12.39
N SER A 54 10.17 -0.32 -11.19
CA SER A 54 11.55 -0.62 -10.79
C SER A 54 12.14 -1.74 -11.63
N PHE A 55 11.41 -2.82 -11.88
CA PHE A 55 11.83 -3.90 -12.78
C PHE A 55 11.90 -3.45 -14.25
N ALA A 56 10.94 -2.66 -14.71
CA ALA A 56 10.93 -2.09 -16.05
C ALA A 56 12.18 -1.22 -16.28
N ARG A 57 12.53 -0.38 -15.30
CA ARG A 57 13.76 0.43 -15.35
C ARG A 57 15.01 -0.45 -15.41
N ALA A 58 15.08 -1.51 -14.60
CA ALA A 58 16.22 -2.43 -14.65
C ALA A 58 16.35 -3.08 -16.02
N ALA A 59 15.26 -3.52 -16.64
CA ALA A 59 15.24 -4.11 -17.97
C ALA A 59 15.70 -3.13 -19.04
N GLN A 60 15.25 -1.87 -19.02
CA GLN A 60 15.63 -0.82 -19.95
C GLN A 60 17.12 -0.46 -19.88
N HIS A 61 17.77 -0.68 -18.74
CA HIS A 61 19.22 -0.47 -18.55
C HIS A 61 20.02 -1.77 -18.72
N GLY A 62 19.57 -2.69 -19.56
CA GLY A 62 20.28 -3.92 -19.91
C GLY A 62 20.33 -4.97 -18.81
N GLY A 63 19.41 -4.92 -17.85
CA GLY A 63 19.36 -5.89 -16.74
C GLY A 63 20.54 -5.75 -15.77
N SER A 64 21.02 -4.55 -15.53
CA SER A 64 22.09 -4.29 -14.56
C SER A 64 21.82 -5.00 -13.24
N ARG A 65 22.81 -5.75 -12.73
CA ARG A 65 22.67 -6.52 -11.49
C ARG A 65 22.25 -5.64 -10.30
N GLY A 66 22.80 -4.43 -10.19
CA GLY A 66 22.43 -3.48 -9.13
C GLY A 66 20.97 -3.05 -9.21
N LEU A 67 20.47 -2.69 -10.40
CA LEU A 67 19.08 -2.30 -10.59
C LEU A 67 18.10 -3.46 -10.37
N VAL A 68 18.47 -4.69 -10.78
CA VAL A 68 17.65 -5.88 -10.53
C VAL A 68 17.63 -6.20 -9.04
N ALA A 69 18.77 -6.08 -8.34
CA ALA A 69 18.84 -6.29 -6.90
C ALA A 69 18.00 -5.26 -6.14
N ALA A 70 18.07 -3.98 -6.51
CA ALA A 70 17.26 -2.92 -5.92
C ALA A 70 15.75 -3.14 -6.15
N ALA A 71 15.35 -3.52 -7.37
CA ALA A 71 13.96 -3.87 -7.66
C ALA A 71 13.48 -5.09 -6.84
N GLY A 72 14.35 -6.10 -6.70
CA GLY A 72 14.08 -7.28 -5.88
C GLY A 72 13.96 -6.96 -4.39
N ALA A 73 14.82 -6.07 -3.87
CA ALA A 73 14.77 -5.60 -2.49
C ALA A 73 13.46 -4.85 -2.21
N LEU A 74 13.03 -3.95 -3.12
CA LEU A 74 11.74 -3.27 -3.04
C LEU A 74 10.58 -4.27 -3.04
N ALA A 75 10.57 -5.23 -3.98
CA ALA A 75 9.54 -6.25 -4.06
C ALA A 75 9.47 -7.11 -2.80
N LEU A 76 10.62 -7.47 -2.22
CA LEU A 76 10.69 -8.21 -0.97
C LEU A 76 10.16 -7.38 0.21
N GLY A 77 10.53 -6.10 0.30
CA GLY A 77 10.05 -5.19 1.33
C GLY A 77 8.52 -5.06 1.30
N ILE A 78 7.94 -4.79 0.12
CA ILE A 78 6.49 -4.72 -0.09
C ILE A 78 5.83 -6.08 0.22
N GLY A 79 6.42 -7.20 -0.22
CA GLY A 79 5.90 -8.53 0.11
C GLY A 79 5.86 -8.83 1.61
N ILE A 80 6.82 -8.32 2.38
CA ILE A 80 6.84 -8.46 3.85
C ILE A 80 5.73 -7.59 4.49
N GLN A 81 5.55 -6.36 4.04
CA GLN A 81 4.51 -5.46 4.59
C GLN A 81 3.09 -5.93 4.26
N ASN A 82 2.87 -6.65 3.17
CA ASN A 82 1.56 -7.20 2.80
C ASN A 82 0.99 -8.17 3.84
N PHE A 83 1.83 -8.80 4.65
CA PHE A 83 1.33 -9.65 5.73
C PHE A 83 0.57 -8.86 6.81
N PRO A 84 1.13 -7.80 7.44
CA PRO A 84 0.36 -6.97 8.36
C PRO A 84 -0.83 -6.25 7.69
N GLU A 85 -0.72 -5.82 6.43
CA GLU A 85 -1.84 -5.20 5.71
C GLU A 85 -2.99 -6.16 5.47
N GLY A 86 -2.71 -7.39 5.02
CA GLY A 86 -3.73 -8.43 4.91
C GLY A 86 -4.38 -8.76 6.25
N ALA A 87 -3.62 -8.69 7.35
CA ALA A 87 -4.18 -8.84 8.70
C ALA A 87 -5.07 -7.65 9.09
N ALA A 88 -4.70 -6.41 8.73
CA ALA A 88 -5.51 -5.22 8.97
C ALA A 88 -6.88 -5.28 8.25
N VAL A 89 -6.97 -5.97 7.12
CA VAL A 89 -8.23 -6.27 6.44
C VAL A 89 -8.95 -7.47 7.10
N ALA A 90 -8.23 -8.55 7.34
CA ALA A 90 -8.84 -9.81 7.78
C ALA A 90 -9.41 -9.75 9.20
N LEU A 91 -8.74 -9.05 10.13
CA LEU A 91 -9.15 -8.99 11.52
C LEU A 91 -10.50 -8.28 11.72
N PRO A 92 -10.75 -7.07 11.17
CA PRO A 92 -12.04 -6.42 11.26
C PRO A 92 -13.17 -7.24 10.61
N LEU A 93 -12.92 -7.86 9.45
CA LEU A 93 -13.89 -8.73 8.80
C LEU A 93 -14.29 -9.91 9.68
N HIS A 94 -13.33 -10.49 10.40
CA HIS A 94 -13.61 -11.55 11.34
C HIS A 94 -14.41 -11.05 12.56
N GLN A 95 -14.10 -9.87 13.07
CA GLN A 95 -14.84 -9.23 14.17
C GLN A 95 -16.31 -8.95 13.79
N GLU A 96 -16.59 -8.64 12.53
CA GLU A 96 -17.96 -8.48 12.00
C GLU A 96 -18.69 -9.81 11.73
N GLY A 97 -18.09 -10.95 12.10
CA GLY A 97 -18.75 -12.25 12.07
C GLY A 97 -18.45 -13.10 10.83
N LEU A 98 -17.53 -12.68 9.95
CA LEU A 98 -17.07 -13.57 8.87
C LEU A 98 -16.24 -14.73 9.45
N SER A 99 -16.32 -15.89 8.80
CA SER A 99 -15.49 -17.02 9.19
C SER A 99 -14.00 -16.71 8.98
N ARG A 100 -13.12 -17.29 9.79
CA ARG A 100 -11.67 -17.10 9.71
C ARG A 100 -11.12 -17.29 8.29
N MET A 101 -11.60 -18.32 7.60
CA MET A 101 -11.16 -18.61 6.22
C MET A 101 -11.60 -17.52 5.25
N LYS A 102 -12.85 -17.05 5.33
CA LYS A 102 -13.34 -15.96 4.47
C LYS A 102 -12.57 -14.67 4.72
N SER A 103 -12.39 -14.31 5.99
CA SER A 103 -11.61 -13.12 6.37
C SER A 103 -10.18 -13.18 5.85
N PHE A 104 -9.52 -14.33 6.02
CA PHE A 104 -8.18 -14.55 5.47
C PHE A 104 -8.14 -14.42 3.94
N VAL A 105 -9.10 -15.02 3.24
CA VAL A 105 -9.17 -14.94 1.77
C VAL A 105 -9.37 -13.50 1.31
N TYR A 106 -10.25 -12.73 1.95
CA TYR A 106 -10.43 -11.32 1.60
C TYR A 106 -9.18 -10.48 1.87
N GLY A 107 -8.50 -10.70 3.02
CA GLY A 107 -7.23 -10.06 3.31
C GLY A 107 -6.14 -10.42 2.29
N ALA A 108 -6.05 -11.68 1.88
CA ALA A 108 -5.10 -12.09 0.84
C ALA A 108 -5.45 -11.53 -0.54
N LEU A 109 -6.75 -11.43 -0.87
CA LEU A 109 -7.20 -10.88 -2.16
C LEU A 109 -7.01 -9.36 -2.27
N SER A 110 -6.99 -8.62 -1.16
CA SER A 110 -6.72 -7.18 -1.21
C SER A 110 -5.33 -6.87 -1.78
N GLY A 111 -4.34 -7.75 -1.58
CA GLY A 111 -3.00 -7.62 -2.15
C GLY A 111 -2.86 -8.10 -3.60
N ILE A 112 -3.85 -8.78 -4.19
CA ILE A 112 -3.73 -9.33 -5.55
C ILE A 112 -3.61 -8.23 -6.62
N VAL A 113 -4.06 -7.03 -6.33
CA VAL A 113 -3.94 -5.89 -7.24
C VAL A 113 -2.49 -5.47 -7.49
N GLU A 114 -1.59 -5.69 -6.53
CA GLU A 114 -0.17 -5.35 -6.67
C GLU A 114 0.51 -6.09 -7.83
N PRO A 115 0.53 -7.44 -7.86
CA PRO A 115 1.13 -8.13 -8.99
C PRO A 115 0.40 -7.84 -10.30
N LEU A 116 -0.91 -7.61 -10.29
CA LEU A 116 -1.66 -7.26 -11.50
C LEU A 116 -1.22 -5.90 -12.06
N PHE A 117 -1.16 -4.86 -11.23
CA PHE A 117 -0.72 -3.54 -11.66
C PHE A 117 0.79 -3.48 -11.92
N GLY A 118 1.59 -4.25 -11.18
CA GLY A 118 3.01 -4.41 -11.44
C GLY A 118 3.26 -4.96 -12.85
N VAL A 119 2.60 -6.05 -13.22
CA VAL A 119 2.70 -6.63 -14.57
C VAL A 119 2.14 -5.68 -15.62
N ALA A 120 0.98 -5.07 -15.38
CA ALA A 120 0.37 -4.12 -16.32
C ALA A 120 1.32 -2.96 -16.65
N VAL A 121 1.97 -2.39 -15.64
CA VAL A 121 2.94 -1.29 -15.84
C VAL A 121 4.18 -1.76 -16.60
N VAL A 122 4.69 -2.97 -16.33
CA VAL A 122 5.83 -3.52 -17.09
C VAL A 122 5.48 -3.66 -18.58
N LEU A 123 4.30 -4.17 -18.91
CA LEU A 123 3.84 -4.37 -20.29
C LEU A 123 3.75 -3.06 -21.09
N VAL A 124 3.41 -1.94 -20.43
CA VAL A 124 3.31 -0.62 -21.08
C VAL A 124 4.52 0.27 -20.81
N SER A 125 5.53 -0.22 -20.13
CA SER A 125 6.68 0.58 -19.68
C SER A 125 7.49 1.23 -20.81
N ALA A 126 7.55 0.60 -21.99
CA ALA A 126 8.25 1.16 -23.13
C ALA A 126 7.66 2.51 -23.58
N GLN A 127 6.34 2.65 -23.52
CA GLN A 127 5.61 3.88 -23.82
C GLN A 127 5.69 4.87 -22.65
N LEU A 128 5.87 4.38 -21.45
CA LEU A 128 5.89 5.18 -20.22
C LEU A 128 7.28 5.68 -19.83
N THR A 129 8.34 5.25 -20.53
CA THR A 129 9.73 5.64 -20.19
C THR A 129 9.92 7.14 -19.95
N PRO A 130 9.41 8.06 -20.79
CA PRO A 130 9.55 9.49 -20.55
C PRO A 130 8.83 9.98 -19.28
N PHE A 131 7.83 9.25 -18.83
CA PHE A 131 6.99 9.59 -17.67
C PHE A 131 7.41 8.86 -16.39
N MET A 132 8.40 7.95 -16.46
CA MET A 132 8.86 7.15 -15.32
C MET A 132 9.15 7.97 -14.05
N PRO A 133 9.91 9.09 -14.10
CA PRO A 133 10.15 9.88 -12.89
C PRO A 133 8.87 10.43 -12.28
N TRP A 134 7.91 10.81 -13.10
CA TRP A 134 6.61 11.33 -12.66
C TRP A 134 5.74 10.24 -12.03
N LEU A 135 5.75 9.03 -12.63
CA LEU A 135 4.99 7.88 -12.13
C LEU A 135 5.55 7.38 -10.81
N LEU A 136 6.89 7.26 -10.71
CA LEU A 136 7.54 6.87 -9.45
C LEU A 136 7.31 7.91 -8.35
N SER A 137 7.39 9.20 -8.68
CA SER A 137 7.09 10.29 -7.73
C SER A 137 5.62 10.29 -7.32
N ALA A 138 4.71 9.92 -8.23
CA ALA A 138 3.29 9.80 -7.92
C ALA A 138 3.03 8.62 -6.98
N ALA A 139 3.63 7.46 -7.25
CA ALA A 139 3.53 6.28 -6.38
C ALA A 139 4.09 6.59 -4.98
N ALA A 140 5.30 7.16 -4.88
CA ALA A 140 5.91 7.54 -3.60
C ALA A 140 5.03 8.55 -2.82
N GLY A 141 4.45 9.53 -3.51
CA GLY A 141 3.55 10.50 -2.88
C GLY A 141 2.23 9.88 -2.42
N ALA A 142 1.71 8.91 -3.14
CA ALA A 142 0.52 8.16 -2.74
C ALA A 142 0.79 7.31 -1.49
N MET A 143 1.91 6.59 -1.47
CA MET A 143 2.33 5.80 -0.30
C MET A 143 2.54 6.68 0.94
N LEU A 144 3.16 7.84 0.79
CA LEU A 144 3.33 8.78 1.91
C LEU A 144 1.98 9.27 2.45
N TYR A 145 1.02 9.54 1.57
CA TYR A 145 -0.35 9.92 1.97
C TYR A 145 -0.99 8.83 2.83
N VAL A 146 -0.97 7.59 2.37
CA VAL A 146 -1.55 6.44 3.11
C VAL A 146 -0.89 6.26 4.48
N VAL A 147 0.43 6.38 4.56
CA VAL A 147 1.15 6.29 5.84
C VAL A 147 0.65 7.34 6.83
N VAL A 148 0.46 8.57 6.39
CA VAL A 148 0.07 9.70 7.26
C VAL A 148 -1.41 9.64 7.62
N GLU A 149 -2.28 9.36 6.67
CA GLU A 149 -3.75 9.44 6.86
C GLU A 149 -4.35 8.15 7.42
N GLU A 150 -3.75 7.00 7.14
CA GLU A 150 -4.32 5.71 7.53
C GLU A 150 -3.45 4.98 8.56
N LEU A 151 -2.18 4.70 8.25
CA LEU A 151 -1.37 3.81 9.08
C LEU A 151 -0.94 4.43 10.42
N ILE A 152 -0.55 5.70 10.44
CA ILE A 152 -0.16 6.37 11.69
C ILE A 152 -1.35 6.54 12.63
N PRO A 153 -2.53 7.04 12.20
CA PRO A 153 -3.72 7.07 13.05
C PRO A 153 -4.13 5.70 13.56
N GLU A 154 -4.09 4.67 12.71
CA GLU A 154 -4.44 3.31 13.12
C GLU A 154 -3.49 2.73 14.16
N ALA A 155 -2.21 3.07 14.10
CA ALA A 155 -1.23 2.66 15.09
C ALA A 155 -1.47 3.26 16.50
N HIS A 156 -2.29 4.31 16.61
CA HIS A 156 -2.55 5.04 17.86
C HIS A 156 -3.92 4.71 18.52
N LEU A 157 -4.56 3.61 18.16
CA LEU A 157 -5.91 3.23 18.65
C LEU A 157 -6.00 2.86 20.14
N GLY A 158 -4.92 2.88 20.89
CA GLY A 158 -4.91 2.57 22.33
C GLY A 158 -4.75 3.80 23.21
N GLU A 159 -5.67 4.06 24.13
CA GLU A 159 -5.48 5.05 25.18
C GLU A 159 -4.22 4.69 26.00
N HIS A 160 -3.24 5.61 26.05
CA HIS A 160 -1.99 5.50 26.84
C HIS A 160 -1.00 4.37 26.43
N SER A 161 -1.10 3.81 25.23
CA SER A 161 -0.15 2.82 24.76
C SER A 161 0.92 3.43 23.85
N HIS A 162 2.20 3.27 24.18
CA HIS A 162 3.32 3.60 23.27
C HIS A 162 3.62 2.51 22.26
N SER A 163 2.86 1.40 22.25
CA SER A 163 3.12 0.25 21.39
C SER A 163 3.04 0.58 19.90
N GLY A 164 2.06 1.39 19.50
CA GLY A 164 1.93 1.88 18.12
C GLY A 164 3.14 2.70 17.68
N THR A 165 3.53 3.70 18.48
CA THR A 165 4.71 4.53 18.20
C THR A 165 5.98 3.69 18.13
N LEU A 166 6.20 2.77 19.09
CA LEU A 166 7.35 1.87 19.07
C LEU A 166 7.33 0.92 17.86
N GLY A 167 6.15 0.44 17.47
CA GLY A 167 5.97 -0.38 16.27
C GLY A 167 6.35 0.37 15.00
N VAL A 168 5.86 1.59 14.81
CA VAL A 168 6.21 2.46 13.66
C VAL A 168 7.71 2.74 13.63
N MET A 169 8.32 3.10 14.76
CA MET A 169 9.76 3.37 14.85
C MET A 169 10.61 2.12 14.57
N ALA A 170 10.20 0.98 15.09
CA ALA A 170 10.89 -0.30 14.83
C ALA A 170 10.77 -0.70 13.35
N GLY A 171 9.59 -0.58 12.75
CA GLY A 171 9.37 -0.84 11.33
C GLY A 171 10.22 0.07 10.45
N PHE A 172 10.23 1.38 10.74
CA PHE A 172 11.09 2.34 10.04
C PHE A 172 12.57 1.95 10.12
N LEU A 173 13.06 1.59 11.32
CA LEU A 173 14.45 1.18 11.52
C LEU A 173 14.79 -0.08 10.72
N VAL A 174 13.90 -1.08 10.74
CA VAL A 174 14.08 -2.33 9.96
C VAL A 174 14.15 -2.04 8.47
N MET A 175 13.21 -1.23 7.93
CA MET A 175 13.21 -0.87 6.51
C MET A 175 14.45 -0.06 6.13
N MET A 176 14.88 0.88 6.96
CA MET A 176 16.12 1.62 6.73
C MET A 176 17.36 0.71 6.70
N ILE A 177 17.44 -0.29 7.59
CA ILE A 177 18.53 -1.27 7.60
C ILE A 177 18.49 -2.11 6.32
N LEU A 178 17.32 -2.57 5.89
CA LEU A 178 17.16 -3.35 4.67
C LEU A 178 17.54 -2.53 3.42
N ASP A 179 17.12 -1.28 3.36
CA ASP A 179 17.46 -0.37 2.25
C ASP A 179 18.98 -0.17 2.14
N VAL A 180 19.65 0.12 3.25
CA VAL A 180 21.11 0.30 3.27
C VAL A 180 21.87 -1.01 3.02
N ALA A 181 21.36 -2.15 3.49
CA ALA A 181 22.03 -3.44 3.35
C ALA A 181 21.83 -4.09 1.98
N LEU A 182 20.72 -3.82 1.31
CA LEU A 182 20.34 -4.45 0.03
C LEU A 182 20.43 -3.48 -1.16
N GLY A 183 20.43 -2.15 -0.94
CA GLY A 183 20.57 -1.10 -1.95
C GLY A 183 22.00 -0.77 -2.20
#